data_e395fe8e0fc023ac93cca222f001dc50
#
_entry.id   e395fe8e0fc023ac93cca222f001dc50
#
_cell.length_a   1.000
_cell.length_b   1.000
_cell.length_c   1.000
_cell.angle_alpha   90.00
_cell.angle_beta   90.00
_cell.angle_gamma   90.00
#
_symmetry.space_group_name_H-M   'P 1'
#
loop_
_entity.id
_entity.type
_entity.pdbx_description
1 polymer ?
#
loop_
_entity_poly.entity_id
_entity_poly.type
_entity_poly.pdbx_seq_one_letter_code
_entity_poly.pdbx_strand_id
1 'polypeptide(L)'
;MKDIEYARSLDLYQRGLVKVPKTIWENLRLETLNLADNNLTLVSEKIGNLGGLTMLDLGHNRLSSLPESLGRLTRLKFLYLSNNRLRSLPSSLWELKSLVYLNITDNQLTSLPEEIGDLSSLIELRLYNNQLDSLPESIGNLMNLRELHVMGNQLTSLPRSIGRWKYLRKLMLEGNKIEFLPTSIGKLSALTDLDLRNNRVKSLPSSIGKLSRLRFLDLRANQLTALPAGTANLPDLEKLDLRWNKTLSVPQWISKLEKRGCLVYV
;
A
#
# COMPACT_ATOMS: atom_id res chain seq x y z
N MET A 1 -7.28 24.13 -28.88
CA MET A 1 -7.09 24.69 -27.51
C MET A 1 -8.40 25.20 -26.86
N LYS A 2 -9.48 25.48 -27.65
CA LYS A 2 -10.78 25.90 -27.05
C LYS A 2 -11.50 24.80 -26.24
N ASP A 3 -11.15 23.52 -26.46
CA ASP A 3 -11.85 22.39 -25.81
C ASP A 3 -11.34 22.10 -24.38
N ILE A 4 -10.19 22.66 -23.97
CA ILE A 4 -9.61 22.42 -22.64
C ILE A 4 -10.40 23.13 -21.54
N GLU A 5 -10.93 24.30 -21.85
CA GLU A 5 -11.57 25.20 -20.86
C GLU A 5 -12.90 24.63 -20.31
N TYR A 6 -13.54 23.73 -21.04
CA TYR A 6 -14.84 23.16 -20.67
C TYR A 6 -14.81 21.64 -20.44
N ALA A 7 -13.65 21.01 -20.62
CA ALA A 7 -13.51 19.57 -20.45
C ALA A 7 -13.69 19.16 -18.98
N ARG A 8 -14.45 18.09 -18.73
CA ARG A 8 -14.49 17.45 -17.40
C ARG A 8 -13.35 16.45 -17.22
N SER A 9 -12.85 15.91 -18.30
CA SER A 9 -11.76 14.94 -18.31
C SER A 9 -10.67 15.41 -19.28
N LEU A 10 -9.42 15.41 -18.84
CA LEU A 10 -8.29 15.78 -19.65
C LEU A 10 -7.21 14.70 -19.53
N ASP A 11 -6.91 14.08 -20.67
CA ASP A 11 -5.84 13.10 -20.80
C ASP A 11 -4.63 13.68 -21.53
N LEU A 12 -3.55 13.87 -20.79
CA LEU A 12 -2.27 14.36 -21.29
C LEU A 12 -1.15 13.32 -21.11
N TYR A 13 -1.53 12.04 -21.08
CA TYR A 13 -0.59 10.93 -21.01
C TYR A 13 0.41 10.99 -22.16
N GLN A 14 1.70 10.80 -21.88
CA GLN A 14 2.80 10.73 -22.85
C GLN A 14 2.88 11.93 -23.83
N ARG A 15 2.66 13.15 -23.35
CA ARG A 15 2.78 14.37 -24.18
C ARG A 15 4.16 15.02 -24.12
N GLY A 16 5.13 14.41 -23.44
CA GLY A 16 6.48 14.95 -23.28
C GLY A 16 6.53 16.27 -22.50
N LEU A 17 5.52 16.54 -21.68
CA LEU A 17 5.38 17.81 -20.97
C LEU A 17 6.49 17.98 -19.94
N VAL A 18 7.21 19.10 -20.01
CA VAL A 18 8.15 19.56 -18.97
C VAL A 18 7.45 20.47 -17.94
N LYS A 19 6.38 21.13 -18.38
CA LYS A 19 5.51 21.99 -17.56
C LYS A 19 4.06 21.81 -17.97
N VAL A 20 3.16 21.86 -17.01
CA VAL A 20 1.73 21.81 -17.28
C VAL A 20 1.28 23.16 -17.86
N PRO A 21 0.53 23.18 -18.97
CA PRO A 21 0.00 24.40 -19.58
C PRO A 21 -0.85 25.21 -18.58
N LYS A 22 -0.66 26.53 -18.54
CA LYS A 22 -1.33 27.40 -17.54
C LYS A 22 -2.86 27.38 -17.63
N THR A 23 -3.40 27.21 -18.83
CA THR A 23 -4.84 27.16 -19.12
C THR A 23 -5.55 26.00 -18.43
N ILE A 24 -4.83 24.91 -18.08
CA ILE A 24 -5.42 23.77 -17.36
C ILE A 24 -5.85 24.20 -15.95
N TRP A 25 -5.08 25.06 -15.30
CA TRP A 25 -5.37 25.53 -13.94
C TRP A 25 -6.57 26.48 -13.85
N GLU A 26 -7.12 26.87 -14.99
CA GLU A 26 -8.27 27.77 -15.12
C GLU A 26 -9.56 26.99 -15.38
N ASN A 27 -9.45 25.69 -15.72
CA ASN A 27 -10.62 24.84 -15.92
C ASN A 27 -11.20 24.30 -14.59
N LEU A 28 -12.03 25.09 -13.96
CA LEU A 28 -12.66 24.74 -12.66
C LEU A 28 -13.70 23.60 -12.76
N ARG A 29 -14.03 23.13 -13.96
CA ARG A 29 -14.97 22.01 -14.20
C ARG A 29 -14.27 20.66 -14.27
N LEU A 30 -12.95 20.64 -14.23
CA LEU A 30 -12.15 19.42 -14.41
C LEU A 30 -12.40 18.43 -13.26
N GLU A 31 -12.79 17.21 -13.60
CA GLU A 31 -13.05 16.11 -12.68
C GLU A 31 -11.95 15.06 -12.73
N THR A 32 -11.32 14.88 -13.90
CA THR A 32 -10.19 13.94 -14.05
C THR A 32 -9.04 14.60 -14.82
N LEU A 33 -7.82 14.43 -14.31
CA LEU A 33 -6.60 14.92 -14.95
C LEU A 33 -5.54 13.84 -14.97
N ASN A 34 -5.18 13.39 -16.16
CA ASN A 34 -4.08 12.47 -16.38
C ASN A 34 -2.88 13.23 -16.96
N LEU A 35 -1.80 13.30 -16.18
CA LEU A 35 -0.50 13.88 -16.53
C LEU A 35 0.62 12.82 -16.50
N ALA A 36 0.27 11.54 -16.47
CA ALA A 36 1.24 10.46 -16.35
C ALA A 36 2.16 10.35 -17.56
N ASP A 37 3.34 9.78 -17.31
CA ASP A 37 4.37 9.50 -18.30
C ASP A 37 4.82 10.76 -19.08
N ASN A 38 5.19 11.80 -18.32
CA ASN A 38 5.72 13.05 -18.82
C ASN A 38 7.11 13.36 -18.18
N ASN A 39 7.60 14.57 -18.37
CA ASN A 39 8.89 15.02 -17.83
C ASN A 39 8.73 16.11 -16.76
N LEU A 40 7.61 16.10 -16.03
CA LEU A 40 7.30 17.10 -15.03
C LEU A 40 8.28 17.02 -13.85
N THR A 41 8.88 18.14 -13.48
CA THR A 41 9.74 18.26 -12.30
C THR A 41 9.05 18.96 -11.13
N LEU A 42 7.95 19.66 -11.41
CA LEU A 42 7.13 20.35 -10.42
C LEU A 42 5.67 20.42 -10.87
N VAL A 43 4.78 20.56 -9.89
CA VAL A 43 3.37 20.87 -10.08
C VAL A 43 3.11 22.25 -9.45
N SER A 44 2.36 23.11 -10.17
CA SER A 44 2.06 24.46 -9.69
C SER A 44 1.10 24.43 -8.50
N GLU A 45 1.25 25.39 -7.57
CA GLU A 45 0.27 25.66 -6.50
C GLU A 45 -1.15 25.94 -7.04
N LYS A 46 -1.27 26.33 -8.31
CA LYS A 46 -2.58 26.52 -8.97
C LYS A 46 -3.40 25.23 -9.08
N ILE A 47 -2.81 24.05 -8.86
CA ILE A 47 -3.55 22.78 -8.82
C ILE A 47 -4.69 22.84 -7.79
N GLY A 48 -4.49 23.55 -6.69
CA GLY A 48 -5.51 23.73 -5.65
C GLY A 48 -6.78 24.45 -6.12
N ASN A 49 -6.76 25.09 -7.31
CA ASN A 49 -7.96 25.70 -7.91
C ASN A 49 -8.92 24.64 -8.49
N LEU A 50 -8.41 23.44 -8.80
CA LEU A 50 -9.17 22.38 -9.44
C LEU A 50 -10.00 21.56 -8.43
N GLY A 51 -10.74 22.23 -7.56
CA GLY A 51 -11.51 21.61 -6.47
C GLY A 51 -12.57 20.58 -6.91
N GLY A 52 -12.86 20.51 -8.22
CA GLY A 52 -13.73 19.49 -8.83
C GLY A 52 -13.07 18.14 -9.06
N LEU A 53 -11.72 18.05 -8.96
CA LEU A 53 -10.98 16.82 -9.27
C LEU A 53 -11.37 15.67 -8.34
N THR A 54 -11.67 14.54 -8.97
CA THR A 54 -11.90 13.25 -8.33
C THR A 54 -10.77 12.25 -8.62
N MET A 55 -10.04 12.46 -9.73
CA MET A 55 -8.89 11.65 -10.10
C MET A 55 -7.74 12.55 -10.61
N LEU A 56 -6.54 12.31 -10.09
CA LEU A 56 -5.30 12.95 -10.54
C LEU A 56 -4.22 11.88 -10.72
N ASP A 57 -3.69 11.80 -11.94
CA ASP A 57 -2.55 10.96 -12.25
C ASP A 57 -1.32 11.82 -12.57
N LEU A 58 -0.30 11.71 -11.73
CA LEU A 58 1.02 12.32 -11.85
C LEU A 58 2.12 11.27 -11.94
N GLY A 59 1.77 10.02 -12.15
CA GLY A 59 2.70 8.89 -12.22
C GLY A 59 3.71 9.04 -13.35
N HIS A 60 4.85 8.34 -13.23
CA HIS A 60 5.89 8.33 -14.25
C HIS A 60 6.33 9.73 -14.69
N ASN A 61 6.77 10.53 -13.71
CA ASN A 61 7.33 11.86 -13.91
C ASN A 61 8.67 11.99 -13.18
N ARG A 62 9.15 13.21 -12.98
CA ARG A 62 10.41 13.51 -12.29
C ARG A 62 10.18 14.40 -11.06
N LEU A 63 9.01 14.29 -10.45
CA LEU A 63 8.61 15.12 -9.32
C LEU A 63 9.44 14.78 -8.09
N SER A 64 10.06 15.79 -7.47
CA SER A 64 10.77 15.66 -6.18
C SER A 64 9.96 16.14 -4.98
N SER A 65 8.91 16.92 -5.24
CA SER A 65 7.96 17.44 -4.25
C SER A 65 6.60 17.68 -4.89
N LEU A 66 5.60 17.89 -4.05
CA LEU A 66 4.25 18.28 -4.42
C LEU A 66 3.87 19.58 -3.67
N PRO A 67 3.00 20.42 -4.25
CA PRO A 67 2.58 21.67 -3.63
C PRO A 67 1.61 21.44 -2.47
N GLU A 68 1.65 22.28 -1.45
CA GLU A 68 0.71 22.21 -0.30
C GLU A 68 -0.75 22.46 -0.74
N SER A 69 -0.97 23.21 -1.82
CA SER A 69 -2.32 23.41 -2.35
C SER A 69 -3.00 22.14 -2.82
N LEU A 70 -2.28 20.99 -2.93
CA LEU A 70 -2.86 19.69 -3.25
C LEU A 70 -3.96 19.31 -2.24
N GLY A 71 -3.80 19.64 -0.96
CA GLY A 71 -4.79 19.39 0.08
C GLY A 71 -6.14 20.10 -0.13
N ARG A 72 -6.22 21.10 -1.01
CA ARG A 72 -7.48 21.75 -1.37
C ARG A 72 -8.38 20.90 -2.27
N LEU A 73 -7.87 19.79 -2.81
CA LEU A 73 -8.62 18.88 -3.67
C LEU A 73 -9.51 17.92 -2.86
N THR A 74 -10.36 18.46 -2.00
CA THR A 74 -11.14 17.70 -1.01
C THR A 74 -12.09 16.65 -1.61
N ARG A 75 -12.40 16.71 -2.90
CA ARG A 75 -13.19 15.71 -3.64
C ARG A 75 -12.35 14.58 -4.26
N LEU A 76 -11.01 14.65 -4.14
CA LEU A 76 -10.10 13.68 -4.76
C LEU A 76 -10.30 12.30 -4.15
N LYS A 77 -10.53 11.29 -5.01
CA LYS A 77 -10.72 9.88 -4.65
C LYS A 77 -9.56 9.01 -5.07
N PHE A 78 -8.93 9.35 -6.20
CA PHE A 78 -7.84 8.56 -6.79
C PHE A 78 -6.63 9.44 -7.04
N LEU A 79 -5.51 9.13 -6.39
CA LEU A 79 -4.25 9.84 -6.55
C LEU A 79 -3.14 8.86 -6.91
N TYR A 80 -2.54 9.08 -8.08
CA TYR A 80 -1.42 8.30 -8.60
C TYR A 80 -0.16 9.16 -8.63
N LEU A 81 0.86 8.72 -7.91
CA LEU A 81 2.16 9.40 -7.76
C LEU A 81 3.33 8.45 -8.04
N SER A 82 3.05 7.27 -8.60
CA SER A 82 4.06 6.23 -8.82
C SER A 82 5.18 6.69 -9.77
N ASN A 83 6.36 6.06 -9.64
CA ASN A 83 7.52 6.35 -10.49
C ASN A 83 7.86 7.85 -10.55
N ASN A 84 8.20 8.41 -9.39
CA ASN A 84 8.68 9.77 -9.22
C ASN A 84 9.95 9.79 -8.34
N ARG A 85 10.32 10.93 -7.81
CA ARG A 85 11.50 11.12 -6.94
C ARG A 85 11.12 11.72 -5.60
N LEU A 86 9.89 11.46 -5.14
CA LEU A 86 9.34 12.03 -3.92
C LEU A 86 10.07 11.46 -2.69
N ARG A 87 10.59 12.35 -1.85
CA ARG A 87 11.22 11.99 -0.56
C ARG A 87 10.29 12.23 0.62
N SER A 88 9.33 13.11 0.45
CA SER A 88 8.26 13.43 1.40
C SER A 88 7.01 13.85 0.65
N LEU A 89 5.90 13.93 1.35
CA LEU A 89 4.63 14.41 0.85
C LEU A 89 4.22 15.67 1.60
N PRO A 90 3.46 16.59 0.97
CA PRO A 90 3.00 17.79 1.63
C PRO A 90 2.08 17.43 2.82
N SER A 91 2.14 18.20 3.89
CA SER A 91 1.34 17.96 5.09
C SER A 91 -0.16 18.02 4.82
N SER A 92 -0.57 18.87 3.89
CA SER A 92 -1.95 19.03 3.45
C SER A 92 -2.53 17.80 2.73
N LEU A 93 -1.70 16.87 2.22
CA LEU A 93 -2.18 15.65 1.58
C LEU A 93 -3.07 14.82 2.52
N TRP A 94 -2.76 14.85 3.80
CA TRP A 94 -3.47 14.07 4.82
C TRP A 94 -4.86 14.65 5.15
N GLU A 95 -5.19 15.83 4.62
CA GLU A 95 -6.53 16.44 4.69
C GLU A 95 -7.49 15.87 3.66
N LEU A 96 -7.01 15.07 2.69
CA LEU A 96 -7.82 14.48 1.60
C LEU A 96 -8.68 13.31 2.08
N LYS A 97 -9.59 13.55 2.99
CA LYS A 97 -10.43 12.52 3.65
C LYS A 97 -11.34 11.74 2.70
N SER A 98 -11.57 12.24 1.48
CA SER A 98 -12.32 11.53 0.42
C SER A 98 -11.48 10.52 -0.35
N LEU A 99 -10.16 10.46 -0.10
CA LEU A 99 -9.24 9.61 -0.86
C LEU A 99 -9.51 8.13 -0.60
N VAL A 100 -9.76 7.38 -1.67
CA VAL A 100 -10.08 5.95 -1.67
C VAL A 100 -8.88 5.11 -2.08
N TYR A 101 -8.08 5.65 -3.00
CA TYR A 101 -6.91 5.01 -3.56
C TYR A 101 -5.72 5.97 -3.58
N LEU A 102 -4.60 5.51 -3.01
CA LEU A 102 -3.34 6.25 -3.01
C LEU A 102 -2.19 5.34 -3.46
N ASN A 103 -1.55 5.71 -4.56
CA ASN A 103 -0.40 4.99 -5.10
C ASN A 103 0.84 5.88 -5.12
N ILE A 104 1.84 5.55 -4.28
CA ILE A 104 3.12 6.26 -4.17
C ILE A 104 4.29 5.29 -4.44
N THR A 105 4.02 4.26 -5.20
CA THR A 105 4.99 3.23 -5.59
C THR A 105 6.19 3.83 -6.32
N ASP A 106 7.38 3.18 -6.20
CA ASP A 106 8.60 3.58 -6.90
C ASP A 106 8.95 5.07 -6.67
N ASN A 107 9.16 5.41 -5.39
CA ASN A 107 9.60 6.73 -4.93
C ASN A 107 10.77 6.59 -3.94
N GLN A 108 11.07 7.63 -3.17
CA GLN A 108 12.20 7.67 -2.24
C GLN A 108 11.76 8.00 -0.81
N LEU A 109 10.52 7.64 -0.43
CA LEU A 109 9.99 7.92 0.92
C LEU A 109 10.76 7.11 1.96
N THR A 110 11.22 7.77 3.02
CA THR A 110 11.91 7.12 4.16
C THR A 110 11.00 6.91 5.36
N SER A 111 9.94 7.69 5.48
CA SER A 111 8.96 7.61 6.58
C SER A 111 7.59 8.06 6.13
N LEU A 112 6.58 7.74 6.92
CA LEU A 112 5.22 8.26 6.83
C LEU A 112 4.88 8.95 8.15
N PRO A 113 4.23 10.12 8.13
CA PRO A 113 3.84 10.81 9.35
C PRO A 113 2.58 10.18 9.98
N GLU A 114 2.31 10.54 11.24
CA GLU A 114 1.14 10.03 11.95
C GLU A 114 -0.18 10.48 11.31
N GLU A 115 -0.20 11.59 10.62
CA GLU A 115 -1.37 12.15 9.92
C GLU A 115 -1.89 11.24 8.77
N ILE A 116 -1.12 10.24 8.33
CA ILE A 116 -1.62 9.24 7.37
C ILE A 116 -2.89 8.56 7.87
N GLY A 117 -3.03 8.43 9.20
CA GLY A 117 -4.22 7.85 9.83
C GLY A 117 -5.51 8.65 9.61
N ASP A 118 -5.42 9.89 9.13
CA ASP A 118 -6.57 10.77 8.87
C ASP A 118 -7.26 10.48 7.53
N LEU A 119 -6.65 9.70 6.65
CA LEU A 119 -7.22 9.30 5.37
C LEU A 119 -8.35 8.25 5.56
N SER A 120 -9.39 8.63 6.26
CA SER A 120 -10.44 7.75 6.79
C SER A 120 -11.23 6.96 5.73
N SER A 121 -11.28 7.44 4.48
CA SER A 121 -11.95 6.75 3.36
C SER A 121 -11.05 5.77 2.61
N LEU A 122 -9.75 5.67 2.96
CA LEU A 122 -8.79 4.92 2.16
C LEU A 122 -9.09 3.41 2.17
N ILE A 123 -9.17 2.84 0.96
CA ILE A 123 -9.45 1.41 0.73
C ILE A 123 -8.17 0.69 0.29
N GLU A 124 -7.35 1.34 -0.52
CA GLU A 124 -6.12 0.74 -1.04
C GLU A 124 -4.95 1.72 -0.94
N LEU A 125 -3.85 1.24 -0.35
CA LEU A 125 -2.60 1.99 -0.20
C LEU A 125 -1.45 1.21 -0.82
N ARG A 126 -0.78 1.82 -1.80
CA ARG A 126 0.40 1.27 -2.47
C ARG A 126 1.64 2.12 -2.19
N LEU A 127 2.62 1.52 -1.56
CA LEU A 127 3.86 2.14 -1.10
C LEU A 127 5.09 1.31 -1.49
N TYR A 128 4.95 0.30 -2.36
CA TYR A 128 6.07 -0.59 -2.66
C TYR A 128 7.22 0.13 -3.37
N ASN A 129 8.44 -0.43 -3.26
CA ASN A 129 9.67 0.15 -3.77
C ASN A 129 9.89 1.60 -3.29
N ASN A 130 9.89 1.77 -1.96
CA ASN A 130 10.33 2.97 -1.27
C ASN A 130 11.47 2.62 -0.29
N GLN A 131 11.75 3.47 0.68
CA GLN A 131 12.82 3.28 1.66
C GLN A 131 12.26 3.32 3.10
N LEU A 132 10.99 2.96 3.29
CA LEU A 132 10.32 3.03 4.59
C LEU A 132 10.93 2.03 5.56
N ASP A 133 11.38 2.48 6.72
CA ASP A 133 11.93 1.64 7.80
C ASP A 133 10.86 1.20 8.80
N SER A 134 9.76 1.94 8.90
CA SER A 134 8.65 1.72 9.82
C SER A 134 7.33 2.23 9.24
N LEU A 135 6.22 1.78 9.85
CA LEU A 135 4.89 2.35 9.64
C LEU A 135 4.43 2.98 10.97
N PRO A 136 3.82 4.17 10.96
CA PRO A 136 3.35 4.83 12.18
C PRO A 136 2.18 4.06 12.83
N GLU A 137 2.01 4.22 14.14
CA GLU A 137 0.89 3.55 14.85
C GLU A 137 -0.48 4.03 14.37
N SER A 138 -0.59 5.28 13.92
CA SER A 138 -1.83 5.83 13.36
C SER A 138 -2.31 5.14 12.08
N ILE A 139 -1.45 4.39 11.37
CA ILE A 139 -1.87 3.66 10.16
C ILE A 139 -3.01 2.69 10.47
N GLY A 140 -3.11 2.22 11.73
CA GLY A 140 -4.23 1.41 12.20
C GLY A 140 -5.58 2.14 12.20
N ASN A 141 -5.61 3.47 12.04
CA ASN A 141 -6.83 4.25 11.95
C ASN A 141 -7.47 4.22 10.54
N LEU A 142 -6.77 3.67 9.55
CA LEU A 142 -7.32 3.42 8.20
C LEU A 142 -8.34 2.28 8.25
N MET A 143 -9.48 2.52 8.90
CA MET A 143 -10.46 1.50 9.27
C MET A 143 -11.14 0.83 8.05
N ASN A 144 -11.14 1.51 6.88
CA ASN A 144 -11.73 1.01 5.64
C ASN A 144 -10.73 0.29 4.74
N LEU A 145 -9.44 0.18 5.17
CA LEU A 145 -8.38 -0.39 4.34
C LEU A 145 -8.66 -1.88 4.03
N ARG A 146 -8.58 -2.21 2.74
CA ARG A 146 -8.75 -3.57 2.21
C ARG A 146 -7.46 -4.16 1.65
N GLU A 147 -6.60 -3.32 1.10
CA GLU A 147 -5.32 -3.76 0.55
C GLU A 147 -4.19 -2.81 0.97
N LEU A 148 -3.11 -3.37 1.50
CA LEU A 148 -1.86 -2.68 1.78
C LEU A 148 -0.72 -3.36 1.03
N HIS A 149 -0.08 -2.61 0.16
CA HIS A 149 1.07 -3.05 -0.62
C HIS A 149 2.31 -2.23 -0.23
N VAL A 150 3.23 -2.84 0.52
CA VAL A 150 4.44 -2.17 1.03
C VAL A 150 5.71 -3.02 0.79
N MET A 151 5.68 -3.80 -0.31
CA MET A 151 6.81 -4.62 -0.75
C MET A 151 8.02 -3.75 -1.08
N GLY A 152 9.23 -4.36 -1.03
CA GLY A 152 10.46 -3.67 -1.44
C GLY A 152 10.78 -2.43 -0.62
N ASN A 153 10.57 -2.49 0.71
CA ASN A 153 10.92 -1.44 1.66
C ASN A 153 11.97 -1.94 2.67
N GLN A 154 12.13 -1.26 3.79
CA GLN A 154 13.10 -1.60 4.83
C GLN A 154 12.44 -1.90 6.18
N LEU A 155 11.13 -2.23 6.19
CA LEU A 155 10.37 -2.45 7.41
C LEU A 155 10.99 -3.58 8.25
N THR A 156 11.21 -3.33 9.53
CA THR A 156 11.72 -4.33 10.49
C THR A 156 10.59 -4.99 11.29
N SER A 157 9.46 -4.33 11.41
CA SER A 157 8.27 -4.79 12.13
C SER A 157 7.01 -4.11 11.59
N LEU A 158 5.85 -4.54 12.10
CA LEU A 158 4.57 -3.89 11.88
C LEU A 158 4.05 -3.31 13.22
N PRO A 159 3.35 -2.16 13.19
CA PRO A 159 2.78 -1.58 14.40
C PRO A 159 1.66 -2.46 14.98
N ARG A 160 1.43 -2.37 16.29
CA ARG A 160 0.37 -3.17 16.94
C ARG A 160 -1.03 -2.77 16.52
N SER A 161 -1.19 -1.54 16.08
CA SER A 161 -2.46 -0.98 15.62
C SER A 161 -3.05 -1.65 14.37
N ILE A 162 -2.26 -2.43 13.60
CA ILE A 162 -2.78 -3.18 12.44
C ILE A 162 -3.98 -4.07 12.81
N GLY A 163 -4.05 -4.52 14.06
CA GLY A 163 -5.18 -5.31 14.55
C GLY A 163 -6.55 -4.61 14.50
N ARG A 164 -6.60 -3.32 14.14
CA ARG A 164 -7.84 -2.56 13.92
C ARG A 164 -8.42 -2.74 12.50
N TRP A 165 -7.64 -3.26 11.54
CA TRP A 165 -8.05 -3.42 10.13
C TRP A 165 -9.00 -4.60 9.92
N LYS A 166 -10.26 -4.41 10.26
CA LYS A 166 -11.29 -5.45 10.18
C LYS A 166 -11.61 -5.91 8.74
N TYR A 167 -11.36 -5.05 7.76
CA TYR A 167 -11.69 -5.28 6.35
C TYR A 167 -10.49 -5.61 5.48
N LEU A 168 -9.27 -5.65 6.05
CA LEU A 168 -8.06 -5.93 5.28
C LEU A 168 -8.10 -7.35 4.71
N ARG A 169 -7.95 -7.45 3.39
CA ARG A 169 -7.92 -8.70 2.62
C ARG A 169 -6.51 -9.08 2.19
N LYS A 170 -5.74 -8.08 1.73
CA LYS A 170 -4.37 -8.32 1.25
C LYS A 170 -3.36 -7.51 2.04
N LEU A 171 -2.34 -8.19 2.56
CA LEU A 171 -1.19 -7.61 3.22
C LEU A 171 0.08 -8.11 2.53
N MET A 172 0.64 -7.25 1.66
CA MET A 172 1.76 -7.58 0.80
C MET A 172 3.04 -6.91 1.33
N LEU A 173 3.94 -7.72 1.90
CA LEU A 173 5.13 -7.31 2.66
C LEU A 173 6.44 -7.86 2.09
N GLU A 174 6.42 -8.45 0.90
CA GLU A 174 7.59 -9.05 0.26
C GLU A 174 8.80 -8.09 0.25
N GLY A 175 10.01 -8.64 0.43
CA GLY A 175 11.25 -7.87 0.24
C GLY A 175 11.48 -6.78 1.29
N ASN A 176 11.12 -7.04 2.54
CA ASN A 176 11.41 -6.18 3.68
C ASN A 176 12.47 -6.82 4.61
N LYS A 177 12.62 -6.30 5.82
CA LYS A 177 13.54 -6.79 6.86
C LYS A 177 12.79 -7.28 8.09
N ILE A 178 11.51 -7.69 7.96
CA ILE A 178 10.63 -8.05 9.07
C ILE A 178 11.16 -9.31 9.77
N GLU A 179 11.37 -9.20 11.08
CA GLU A 179 11.83 -10.32 11.91
C GLU A 179 10.69 -10.98 12.68
N PHE A 180 9.69 -10.20 13.11
CA PHE A 180 8.55 -10.67 13.89
C PHE A 180 7.26 -9.97 13.46
N LEU A 181 6.16 -10.71 13.57
CA LEU A 181 4.82 -10.15 13.42
C LEU A 181 4.22 -9.86 14.80
N PRO A 182 3.47 -8.76 14.97
CA PRO A 182 2.77 -8.49 16.22
C PRO A 182 1.64 -9.52 16.44
N THR A 183 1.34 -9.84 17.68
CA THR A 183 0.23 -10.75 18.01
C THR A 183 -1.12 -10.26 17.52
N SER A 184 -1.25 -8.95 17.30
CA SER A 184 -2.44 -8.32 16.74
C SER A 184 -2.75 -8.74 15.29
N ILE A 185 -1.79 -9.37 14.57
CA ILE A 185 -2.04 -9.95 13.24
C ILE A 185 -3.25 -10.89 13.24
N GLY A 186 -3.42 -11.67 14.30
CA GLY A 186 -4.55 -12.60 14.43
C GLY A 186 -5.93 -11.95 14.58
N LYS A 187 -6.01 -10.62 14.63
CA LYS A 187 -7.27 -9.87 14.63
C LYS A 187 -7.77 -9.50 13.22
N LEU A 188 -6.96 -9.75 12.18
CA LEU A 188 -7.29 -9.45 10.79
C LEU A 188 -8.29 -10.48 10.23
N SER A 189 -9.51 -10.45 10.71
CA SER A 189 -10.53 -11.50 10.43
C SER A 189 -10.94 -11.61 8.96
N ALA A 190 -10.68 -10.59 8.13
CA ALA A 190 -10.99 -10.62 6.71
C ALA A 190 -9.76 -10.97 5.82
N LEU A 191 -8.58 -11.19 6.43
CA LEU A 191 -7.34 -11.40 5.67
C LEU A 191 -7.38 -12.71 4.89
N THR A 192 -7.19 -12.61 3.58
CA THR A 192 -7.15 -13.73 2.63
C THR A 192 -5.74 -14.00 2.14
N ASP A 193 -4.92 -12.95 1.98
CA ASP A 193 -3.60 -13.03 1.37
C ASP A 193 -2.56 -12.36 2.29
N LEU A 194 -1.57 -13.13 2.73
CA LEU A 194 -0.42 -12.66 3.49
C LEU A 194 0.86 -13.05 2.77
N ASP A 195 1.53 -12.07 2.19
CA ASP A 195 2.82 -12.26 1.53
C ASP A 195 3.97 -11.69 2.38
N LEU A 196 4.82 -12.57 2.87
CA LEU A 196 5.99 -12.27 3.68
C LEU A 196 7.29 -12.76 3.00
N ARG A 197 7.27 -13.06 1.71
CA ARG A 197 8.46 -13.53 1.00
C ARG A 197 9.66 -12.58 1.19
N ASN A 198 10.86 -13.16 1.14
CA ASN A 198 12.10 -12.38 1.15
C ASN A 198 12.15 -11.41 2.36
N ASN A 199 11.91 -11.95 3.57
CA ASN A 199 12.03 -11.23 4.83
C ASN A 199 13.04 -11.94 5.76
N ARG A 200 13.01 -11.61 7.05
CA ARG A 200 13.87 -12.19 8.08
C ARG A 200 13.07 -12.85 9.19
N VAL A 201 11.85 -13.30 8.88
CA VAL A 201 10.91 -13.82 9.89
C VAL A 201 11.49 -15.09 10.52
N LYS A 202 11.69 -15.06 11.84
CA LYS A 202 12.23 -16.16 12.63
C LYS A 202 11.15 -17.07 13.20
N SER A 203 9.99 -16.48 13.51
CA SER A 203 8.83 -17.21 14.02
C SER A 203 7.53 -16.45 13.73
N LEU A 204 6.43 -17.18 13.67
CA LEU A 204 5.09 -16.60 13.61
C LEU A 204 4.46 -16.60 15.02
N PRO A 205 3.66 -15.57 15.37
CA PRO A 205 2.90 -15.60 16.62
C PRO A 205 1.82 -16.68 16.58
N SER A 206 1.49 -17.30 17.71
CA SER A 206 0.43 -18.31 17.80
C SER A 206 -0.93 -17.79 17.31
N SER A 207 -1.15 -16.49 17.39
CA SER A 207 -2.35 -15.81 16.91
C SER A 207 -2.57 -15.93 15.40
N ILE A 208 -1.56 -16.34 14.62
CA ILE A 208 -1.70 -16.56 13.17
C ILE A 208 -2.85 -17.56 12.88
N GLY A 209 -3.01 -18.57 13.73
CA GLY A 209 -4.07 -19.56 13.63
C GLY A 209 -5.49 -19.02 13.81
N LYS A 210 -5.65 -17.74 14.16
CA LYS A 210 -6.96 -17.07 14.26
C LYS A 210 -7.43 -16.44 12.95
N LEU A 211 -6.61 -16.46 11.90
CA LEU A 211 -6.93 -15.90 10.58
C LEU A 211 -7.86 -16.82 9.80
N SER A 212 -9.12 -16.88 10.20
CA SER A 212 -10.11 -17.86 9.71
C SER A 212 -10.38 -17.80 8.21
N ARG A 213 -10.06 -16.67 7.53
CA ARG A 213 -10.26 -16.49 6.08
C ARG A 213 -8.96 -16.51 5.29
N LEU A 214 -7.83 -16.86 5.92
CA LEU A 214 -6.54 -16.85 5.23
C LEU A 214 -6.49 -18.02 4.23
N ARG A 215 -6.29 -17.67 2.94
CA ARG A 215 -6.20 -18.60 1.83
C ARG A 215 -4.76 -18.79 1.35
N PHE A 216 -4.00 -17.70 1.29
CA PHE A 216 -2.64 -17.68 0.76
C PHE A 216 -1.66 -17.16 1.82
N LEU A 217 -0.73 -18.03 2.24
CA LEU A 217 0.35 -17.67 3.15
C LEU A 217 1.69 -17.97 2.48
N ASP A 218 2.39 -16.92 2.07
CA ASP A 218 3.70 -17.04 1.45
C ASP A 218 4.80 -16.61 2.44
N LEU A 219 5.63 -17.55 2.83
CA LEU A 219 6.72 -17.38 3.80
C LEU A 219 8.09 -17.74 3.20
N ARG A 220 8.18 -17.83 1.88
CA ARG A 220 9.44 -18.17 1.19
C ARG A 220 10.58 -17.24 1.56
N ALA A 221 11.79 -17.81 1.54
CA ALA A 221 13.02 -17.05 1.77
C ALA A 221 12.95 -16.21 3.06
N ASN A 222 12.73 -16.90 4.17
CA ASN A 222 12.76 -16.36 5.52
C ASN A 222 13.76 -17.14 6.41
N GLN A 223 13.72 -16.94 7.71
CA GLN A 223 14.60 -17.54 8.70
C GLN A 223 13.80 -18.37 9.71
N LEU A 224 12.69 -18.94 9.28
CA LEU A 224 11.82 -19.73 10.17
C LEU A 224 12.56 -20.97 10.70
N THR A 225 12.41 -21.23 12.00
CA THR A 225 12.89 -22.45 12.63
C THR A 225 11.75 -23.40 12.95
N ALA A 226 10.55 -22.89 13.19
CA ALA A 226 9.35 -23.65 13.49
C ALA A 226 8.08 -22.91 13.06
N LEU A 227 6.99 -23.61 12.99
CA LEU A 227 5.65 -23.06 12.75
C LEU A 227 4.78 -23.31 13.99
N PRO A 228 3.95 -22.35 14.40
CA PRO A 228 3.01 -22.56 15.51
C PRO A 228 1.95 -23.59 15.13
N ALA A 229 1.59 -24.47 16.06
CA ALA A 229 0.60 -25.52 15.84
C ALA A 229 -0.77 -25.00 15.35
N GLY A 230 -1.12 -23.76 15.73
CA GLY A 230 -2.34 -23.09 15.29
C GLY A 230 -2.45 -22.92 13.77
N THR A 231 -1.34 -22.93 13.04
CA THR A 231 -1.34 -22.87 11.57
C THR A 231 -2.05 -24.07 10.95
N ALA A 232 -1.99 -25.24 11.61
CA ALA A 232 -2.70 -26.44 11.19
C ALA A 232 -4.22 -26.28 11.17
N ASN A 233 -4.75 -25.33 11.92
CA ASN A 233 -6.19 -25.14 12.11
C ASN A 233 -6.79 -24.05 11.22
N LEU A 234 -6.00 -23.43 10.35
CA LEU A 234 -6.50 -22.44 9.39
C LEU A 234 -7.51 -23.10 8.43
N PRO A 235 -8.82 -22.77 8.48
CA PRO A 235 -9.85 -23.56 7.81
C PRO A 235 -9.81 -23.39 6.29
N ASP A 236 -9.55 -22.18 5.81
CA ASP A 236 -9.64 -21.80 4.41
C ASP A 236 -8.27 -21.79 3.70
N LEU A 237 -7.19 -22.31 4.37
CA LEU A 237 -5.85 -22.22 3.79
C LEU A 237 -5.73 -23.13 2.56
N GLU A 238 -5.53 -22.51 1.40
CA GLU A 238 -5.39 -23.16 0.10
C GLU A 238 -3.93 -23.36 -0.29
N LYS A 239 -3.06 -22.43 0.10
CA LYS A 239 -1.63 -22.47 -0.21
C LYS A 239 -0.78 -22.00 0.96
N LEU A 240 0.23 -22.82 1.30
CA LEU A 240 1.30 -22.51 2.24
C LEU A 240 2.64 -22.72 1.54
N ASP A 241 3.44 -21.66 1.39
CA ASP A 241 4.74 -21.75 0.75
C ASP A 241 5.84 -21.43 1.76
N LEU A 242 6.67 -22.44 2.09
CA LEU A 242 7.71 -22.40 3.10
C LEU A 242 9.12 -22.52 2.51
N ARG A 243 9.23 -22.63 1.20
CA ARG A 243 10.52 -22.88 0.52
C ARG A 243 11.58 -21.86 0.93
N TRP A 244 12.83 -22.30 0.91
CA TRP A 244 14.00 -21.47 1.24
C TRP A 244 14.05 -20.97 2.70
N ASN A 245 13.40 -21.67 3.64
CA ASN A 245 13.62 -21.55 5.07
C ASN A 245 14.58 -22.66 5.52
N LYS A 246 15.89 -22.42 5.40
CA LYS A 246 16.93 -23.45 5.53
C LYS A 246 16.96 -24.16 6.89
N THR A 247 16.49 -23.52 7.94
CA THR A 247 16.53 -24.01 9.33
C THR A 247 15.16 -24.50 9.83
N LEU A 248 14.16 -24.52 8.95
CA LEU A 248 12.80 -24.91 9.33
C LEU A 248 12.70 -26.40 9.61
N SER A 249 12.34 -26.74 10.85
CA SER A 249 11.84 -28.08 11.17
C SER A 249 10.39 -28.20 10.72
N VAL A 250 10.17 -28.99 9.67
CA VAL A 250 8.83 -29.19 9.09
C VAL A 250 7.98 -30.01 10.06
N PRO A 251 6.88 -29.43 10.59
CA PRO A 251 6.09 -30.13 11.59
C PRO A 251 5.23 -31.25 10.98
N GLN A 252 5.07 -32.34 11.72
CA GLN A 252 4.28 -33.51 11.28
C GLN A 252 2.82 -33.18 10.92
N TRP A 253 2.24 -32.15 11.52
CA TRP A 253 0.87 -31.74 11.25
C TRP A 253 0.65 -31.15 9.86
N ILE A 254 1.70 -30.85 9.08
CA ILE A 254 1.58 -30.37 7.69
C ILE A 254 0.72 -31.32 6.85
N SER A 255 0.86 -32.63 7.06
CA SER A 255 0.03 -33.64 6.39
C SER A 255 -1.49 -33.47 6.61
N LYS A 256 -1.91 -32.79 7.70
CA LYS A 256 -3.33 -32.47 7.92
C LYS A 256 -3.81 -31.38 6.96
N LEU A 257 -2.96 -30.40 6.62
CA LEU A 257 -3.29 -29.35 5.64
C LEU A 257 -3.41 -29.98 4.24
N GLU A 258 -2.46 -30.81 3.85
CA GLU A 258 -2.45 -31.49 2.54
C GLU A 258 -3.68 -32.38 2.37
N LYS A 259 -4.05 -33.14 3.40
CA LYS A 259 -5.29 -33.97 3.40
C LYS A 259 -6.57 -33.16 3.23
N ARG A 260 -6.56 -31.86 3.58
CA ARG A 260 -7.69 -30.94 3.34
C ARG A 260 -7.62 -30.23 1.99
N GLY A 261 -6.64 -30.57 1.13
CA GLY A 261 -6.47 -29.99 -0.19
C GLY A 261 -5.59 -28.71 -0.22
N CYS A 262 -4.94 -28.34 0.89
CA CYS A 262 -4.00 -27.24 0.90
C CYS A 262 -2.71 -27.61 0.15
N LEU A 263 -2.28 -26.77 -0.78
CA LEU A 263 -0.99 -26.92 -1.46
C LEU A 263 0.13 -26.45 -0.53
N VAL A 264 0.96 -27.37 -0.06
CA VAL A 264 2.10 -27.04 0.81
C VAL A 264 3.40 -27.24 0.05
N TYR A 265 4.25 -26.21 0.04
CA TYR A 265 5.60 -26.24 -0.53
C TYR A 265 6.61 -26.04 0.60
N VAL A 266 7.57 -26.93 0.75
CA VAL A 266 8.64 -26.93 1.76
C VAL A 266 10.02 -26.90 1.11
#